data_cc7326671800e3871e6c197c7c517731
#
_entry.id   cc7326671800e3871e6c197c7c517731
#
_cell.length_a   1.000
_cell.length_b   1.000
_cell.length_c   1.000
_cell.angle_alpha   90.00
_cell.angle_beta   90.00
_cell.angle_gamma   90.00
#
_symmetry.space_group_name_H-M   'P 1'
#
loop_
_entity.id
_entity.type
_entity.pdbx_description
1 polymer ?
#
loop_
_entity_poly.entity_id
_entity_poly.type
_entity_poly.pdbx_seq_one_letter_code
_entity_poly.pdbx_strand_id
1 'polypeptide(L)'
;RGLGDVYKRQVLGHMSDSYEWHITTWNQHHISIPLPVIVKGENSGWHIFSSSRLSHGQSHEGFFIESNSGKIYEQTAHGPIRPLDFSMTKDVIQIWIVVILMLIIFVGSARWYKGRDRSEDAPKGFVGLVEMFVMMVNDDIIKPSIGEDKYKPYAPFLLTAFFFIFITNLLGLLPIFPGGANVTGNITITFFLAVCTLLIVNIFGSKEYWKEIFWPEVPTWLKVPVPMMPVIELFGIFTKPFALMVRLFANMMGGHAIILSLTCVIFITCQLGFAIGASLSFVSFILMIFMNCLELLVAFIQAYVFTMLSAVFIGLAHPAHHSK
;
A
#
# COMPACT_ATOMS: atom_id res chain seq x y z
N ARG A 1 -23.98 13.31 21.83
CA ARG A 1 -23.08 12.69 20.81
C ARG A 1 -23.22 11.19 20.99
N GLY A 2 -23.81 10.49 19.99
CA GLY A 2 -24.16 9.09 20.14
C GLY A 2 -22.91 8.20 20.19
N LEU A 3 -23.06 7.04 20.83
CA LEU A 3 -22.02 5.99 20.94
C LEU A 3 -21.40 5.68 19.56
N GLY A 4 -22.22 5.70 18.49
CA GLY A 4 -21.79 5.50 17.13
C GLY A 4 -20.79 6.52 16.59
N ASP A 5 -20.85 7.79 17.02
CA ASP A 5 -19.90 8.82 16.60
C ASP A 5 -18.52 8.63 17.23
N VAL A 6 -18.49 8.12 18.46
CA VAL A 6 -17.23 7.81 19.17
C VAL A 6 -16.52 6.63 18.48
N TYR A 7 -17.25 5.55 18.19
CA TYR A 7 -16.70 4.39 17.49
C TYR A 7 -16.26 4.73 16.06
N LYS A 8 -17.04 5.54 15.34
CA LYS A 8 -16.67 5.98 13.99
C LYS A 8 -15.33 6.75 13.99
N ARG A 9 -15.12 7.65 14.95
CA ARG A 9 -13.85 8.38 15.11
C ARG A 9 -12.70 7.45 15.47
N GLN A 10 -12.95 6.47 16.34
CA GLN A 10 -11.96 5.48 16.74
C GLN A 10 -11.54 4.59 15.56
N VAL A 11 -12.50 4.09 14.78
CA VAL A 11 -12.23 3.32 13.54
C VAL A 11 -11.40 4.13 12.55
N LEU A 12 -11.82 5.36 12.24
CA LEU A 12 -11.09 6.22 11.32
C LEU A 12 -9.69 6.58 11.84
N GLY A 13 -9.53 6.80 13.14
CA GLY A 13 -8.24 7.07 13.77
C GLY A 13 -7.26 5.89 13.67
N HIS A 14 -7.74 4.65 13.80
CA HIS A 14 -6.90 3.46 13.60
C HIS A 14 -6.47 3.24 12.16
N MET A 15 -7.30 3.64 11.19
CA MET A 15 -7.03 3.48 9.77
C MET A 15 -6.13 4.57 9.20
N SER A 16 -6.05 5.73 9.84
CA SER A 16 -5.24 6.86 9.40
C SER A 16 -3.80 6.74 9.89
N ASP A 17 -2.89 7.34 9.12
CA ASP A 17 -1.49 7.49 9.51
C ASP A 17 -1.37 8.39 10.76
N SER A 18 -0.45 8.05 11.67
CA SER A 18 -0.28 8.73 12.96
C SER A 18 1.18 8.85 13.35
N TYR A 19 1.48 9.80 14.24
CA TYR A 19 2.81 10.01 14.83
C TYR A 19 3.07 9.13 16.05
N GLU A 20 2.12 8.29 16.42
CA GLU A 20 2.23 7.33 17.52
C GLU A 20 1.81 5.95 17.03
N TRP A 21 2.55 4.91 17.43
CA TRP A 21 2.15 3.53 17.18
C TRP A 21 1.41 2.99 18.39
N HIS A 22 0.09 2.99 18.33
CA HIS A 22 -0.76 2.46 19.38
C HIS A 22 -0.67 0.93 19.40
N ILE A 23 -0.27 0.35 20.55
CA ILE A 23 -0.18 -1.11 20.75
C ILE A 23 -1.47 -1.62 21.38
N THR A 24 -1.83 -1.08 22.54
CA THR A 24 -3.02 -1.50 23.28
C THR A 24 -3.43 -0.42 24.29
N THR A 25 -4.67 -0.53 24.76
CA THR A 25 -5.16 0.27 25.88
C THR A 25 -5.42 -0.64 27.06
N TRP A 26 -4.64 -0.50 28.12
CA TRP A 26 -4.78 -1.28 29.35
C TRP A 26 -5.19 -0.35 30.50
N ASN A 27 -6.32 -0.65 31.13
CA ASN A 27 -6.81 0.09 32.30
C ASN A 27 -6.89 1.63 32.10
N GLN A 28 -7.43 2.08 30.94
CA GLN A 28 -7.50 3.48 30.47
C GLN A 28 -6.13 4.16 30.18
N HIS A 29 -5.04 3.43 30.30
CA HIS A 29 -3.73 3.91 29.84
C HIS A 29 -3.48 3.45 28.41
N HIS A 30 -3.25 4.42 27.51
CA HIS A 30 -2.83 4.13 26.13
C HIS A 30 -1.36 3.79 26.12
N ILE A 31 -1.04 2.53 25.75
CA ILE A 31 0.34 2.10 25.53
C ILE A 31 0.64 2.33 24.04
N SER A 32 1.39 3.37 23.75
CA SER A 32 1.85 3.70 22.39
C SER A 32 3.36 3.87 22.37
N ILE A 33 3.97 3.51 21.23
CA ILE A 33 5.38 3.83 20.98
C ILE A 33 5.40 5.22 20.35
N PRO A 34 6.02 6.20 21.02
CA PRO A 34 6.17 7.54 20.46
C PRO A 34 7.21 7.50 19.33
N LEU A 35 6.89 8.16 18.22
CA LEU A 35 7.75 8.19 17.04
C LEU A 35 8.51 9.52 16.96
N PRO A 36 9.69 9.55 16.32
CA PRO A 36 10.45 10.77 16.14
C PRO A 36 9.73 11.70 15.16
N VAL A 37 9.49 12.93 15.61
CA VAL A 37 8.94 14.03 14.83
C VAL A 37 10.08 14.88 14.32
N ILE A 38 10.14 15.10 13.00
CA ILE A 38 11.12 15.92 12.30
C ILE A 38 10.35 16.94 11.48
N VAL A 39 10.31 18.17 11.94
CA VAL A 39 9.57 19.25 11.27
C VAL A 39 10.47 20.44 11.01
N LYS A 40 10.21 21.13 9.91
CA LYS A 40 10.85 22.41 9.61
C LYS A 40 9.80 23.50 9.67
N GLY A 41 9.90 24.35 10.72
CA GLY A 41 9.07 25.52 10.87
C GLY A 41 9.43 26.59 9.84
N GLU A 42 8.50 27.52 9.59
CA GLU A 42 8.67 28.58 8.60
C GLU A 42 9.78 29.56 9.01
N ASN A 43 9.84 29.90 10.30
CA ASN A 43 10.83 30.85 10.85
C ASN A 43 11.75 30.26 11.91
N SER A 44 11.44 29.06 12.43
CA SER A 44 12.14 28.46 13.56
C SER A 44 13.21 27.44 13.18
N GLY A 45 13.27 27.04 11.88
CA GLY A 45 14.26 26.08 11.42
C GLY A 45 13.86 24.61 11.62
N TRP A 46 14.84 23.72 11.79
CA TRP A 46 14.61 22.29 12.00
C TRP A 46 14.41 21.97 13.47
N HIS A 47 13.36 21.24 13.78
CA HIS A 47 13.05 20.72 15.11
C HIS A 47 12.94 19.22 15.08
N ILE A 48 13.57 18.55 16.04
CA ILE A 48 13.55 17.08 16.20
C ILE A 48 13.19 16.78 17.64
N PHE A 49 12.03 16.14 17.84
CA PHE A 49 11.57 15.74 19.16
C PHE A 49 10.68 14.48 19.08
N SER A 50 10.37 13.90 20.24
CA SER A 50 9.48 12.74 20.32
C SER A 50 8.01 13.18 20.27
N SER A 51 7.17 12.43 19.58
CA SER A 51 5.71 12.68 19.51
C SER A 51 5.03 12.66 20.87
N SER A 52 5.64 12.03 21.89
CA SER A 52 5.12 12.06 23.27
C SER A 52 4.97 13.46 23.85
N ARG A 53 5.72 14.44 23.35
CA ARG A 53 5.61 15.85 23.76
C ARG A 53 4.40 16.59 23.18
N LEU A 54 3.79 16.02 22.13
CA LEU A 54 2.57 16.54 21.50
C LEU A 54 1.32 15.74 21.91
N SER A 55 1.48 14.70 22.74
CA SER A 55 0.36 13.88 23.19
C SER A 55 -0.60 14.67 24.06
N HIS A 56 -1.89 14.26 24.08
CA HIS A 56 -2.96 14.90 24.86
C HIS A 56 -3.24 16.38 24.50
N GLY A 57 -2.93 16.80 23.27
CA GLY A 57 -3.19 18.18 22.84
C GLY A 57 -2.18 19.21 23.37
N GLN A 58 -1.04 18.76 23.88
CA GLN A 58 0.03 19.65 24.30
C GLN A 58 0.74 20.26 23.09
N SER A 59 1.18 21.52 23.23
CA SER A 59 2.04 22.17 22.26
C SER A 59 3.48 22.15 22.73
N HIS A 60 4.41 21.85 21.83
CA HIS A 60 5.84 21.88 22.09
C HIS A 60 6.55 22.70 21.03
N GLU A 61 7.35 23.69 21.46
CA GLU A 61 8.09 24.62 20.57
C GLU A 61 7.19 25.30 19.51
N GLY A 62 5.90 25.55 19.85
CA GLY A 62 4.95 26.17 18.93
C GLY A 62 4.25 25.19 17.99
N PHE A 63 4.62 23.89 18.02
CA PHE A 63 3.96 22.85 17.24
C PHE A 63 2.88 22.15 18.05
N PHE A 64 1.78 21.77 17.38
CA PHE A 64 0.68 21.01 17.98
C PHE A 64 0.04 20.09 16.93
N ILE A 65 -0.63 19.04 17.39
CA ILE A 65 -1.40 18.15 16.52
C ILE A 65 -2.84 18.63 16.48
N GLU A 66 -3.35 18.94 15.30
CA GLU A 66 -4.74 19.34 15.13
C GLU A 66 -5.67 18.12 15.27
N SER A 67 -6.65 18.22 16.17
CA SER A 67 -7.56 17.10 16.51
C SER A 67 -8.43 16.62 15.33
N ASN A 68 -8.66 17.45 14.32
CA ASN A 68 -9.50 17.09 13.18
C ASN A 68 -8.73 16.40 12.07
N SER A 69 -7.52 16.88 11.78
CA SER A 69 -6.68 16.39 10.69
C SER A 69 -5.64 15.33 11.15
N GLY A 70 -5.32 15.29 12.46
CA GLY A 70 -4.25 14.47 13.01
C GLY A 70 -2.84 14.87 12.51
N LYS A 71 -2.69 16.04 11.90
CA LYS A 71 -1.45 16.57 11.35
C LYS A 71 -0.82 17.62 12.28
N ILE A 72 0.50 17.78 12.13
CA ILE A 72 1.24 18.81 12.91
C ILE A 72 1.08 20.16 12.24
N TYR A 73 0.79 21.17 13.07
CA TYR A 73 0.72 22.58 12.71
C TYR A 73 1.65 23.39 13.61
N GLU A 74 2.20 24.47 13.07
CA GLU A 74 2.97 25.48 13.78
C GLU A 74 2.07 26.68 14.08
N GLN A 75 2.04 27.10 15.33
CA GLN A 75 1.30 28.31 15.75
C GLN A 75 2.15 29.53 15.40
N THR A 76 1.74 30.29 14.39
CA THR A 76 2.41 31.53 13.99
C THR A 76 1.56 32.75 14.34
N ALA A 77 2.14 33.95 14.26
CA ALA A 77 1.42 35.20 14.51
C ALA A 77 0.24 35.44 13.55
N HIS A 78 0.27 34.80 12.38
CA HIS A 78 -0.77 34.89 11.34
C HIS A 78 -1.76 33.71 11.34
N GLY A 79 -1.66 32.81 12.35
CA GLY A 79 -2.50 31.62 12.48
C GLY A 79 -1.74 30.30 12.36
N PRO A 80 -2.45 29.17 12.44
CA PRO A 80 -1.81 27.85 12.30
C PRO A 80 -1.38 27.62 10.85
N ILE A 81 -0.10 27.34 10.65
CA ILE A 81 0.48 27.01 9.34
C ILE A 81 0.99 25.57 9.37
N ARG A 82 0.91 24.86 8.25
CA ARG A 82 1.43 23.52 8.13
C ARG A 82 2.94 23.57 7.81
N PRO A 83 3.83 23.11 8.71
CA PRO A 83 5.26 23.07 8.48
C PRO A 83 5.60 21.99 7.44
N LEU A 84 6.85 22.00 6.94
CA LEU A 84 7.37 20.87 6.18
C LEU A 84 7.63 19.72 7.16
N ASP A 85 6.90 18.64 6.97
CA ASP A 85 6.87 17.49 7.86
C ASP A 85 7.62 16.31 7.23
N PHE A 86 8.75 15.93 7.84
CA PHE A 86 9.56 14.77 7.51
C PHE A 86 9.54 13.72 8.63
N SER A 87 8.53 13.79 9.51
CA SER A 87 8.41 12.90 10.65
C SER A 87 8.29 11.44 10.25
N MET A 88 8.82 10.57 11.07
CA MET A 88 8.62 9.13 10.93
C MET A 88 7.25 8.76 11.47
N THR A 89 6.27 8.67 10.58
CA THR A 89 4.93 8.21 10.91
C THR A 89 4.88 6.68 10.98
N LYS A 90 3.79 6.14 11.51
CA LYS A 90 3.51 4.71 11.59
C LYS A 90 3.68 4.01 10.23
N ASP A 91 3.14 4.59 9.16
CA ASP A 91 3.24 4.03 7.81
C ASP A 91 4.68 4.02 7.28
N VAL A 92 5.45 5.09 7.53
CA VAL A 92 6.86 5.18 7.12
C VAL A 92 7.71 4.11 7.80
N ILE A 93 7.51 3.90 9.11
CA ILE A 93 8.25 2.86 9.85
C ILE A 93 7.87 1.47 9.33
N GLN A 94 6.60 1.22 9.04
CA GLN A 94 6.19 -0.05 8.47
C GLN A 94 6.82 -0.29 7.09
N ILE A 95 6.96 0.72 6.24
CA ILE A 95 7.69 0.59 4.97
C ILE A 95 9.14 0.16 5.23
N TRP A 96 9.83 0.78 6.19
CA TRP A 96 11.20 0.37 6.55
C TRP A 96 11.26 -1.09 7.03
N ILE A 97 10.31 -1.51 7.87
CA ILE A 97 10.23 -2.90 8.33
C ILE A 97 10.02 -3.85 7.14
N VAL A 98 9.11 -3.52 6.22
CA VAL A 98 8.87 -4.32 5.01
C VAL A 98 10.12 -4.43 4.15
N VAL A 99 10.82 -3.31 3.90
CA VAL A 99 12.06 -3.29 3.10
C VAL A 99 13.14 -4.15 3.75
N ILE A 100 13.35 -4.02 5.06
CA ILE A 100 14.33 -4.82 5.79
C ILE A 100 13.94 -6.31 5.75
N LEU A 101 12.67 -6.63 5.95
CA LEU A 101 12.16 -7.99 5.88
C LEU A 101 12.37 -8.59 4.49
N MET A 102 12.06 -7.85 3.43
CA MET A 102 12.33 -8.26 2.05
C MET A 102 13.82 -8.54 1.82
N LEU A 103 14.70 -7.64 2.27
CA LEU A 103 16.14 -7.84 2.15
C LEU A 103 16.60 -9.11 2.87
N ILE A 104 16.11 -9.36 4.08
CA ILE A 104 16.43 -10.57 4.86
C ILE A 104 15.95 -11.83 4.11
N ILE A 105 14.70 -11.83 3.60
CA ILE A 105 14.11 -12.95 2.89
C ILE A 105 14.89 -13.24 1.61
N PHE A 106 15.11 -12.24 0.75
CA PHE A 106 15.73 -12.45 -0.55
C PHE A 106 17.24 -12.71 -0.47
N VAL A 107 17.96 -11.97 0.38
CA VAL A 107 19.38 -12.21 0.57
C VAL A 107 19.62 -13.56 1.27
N GLY A 108 18.76 -13.92 2.24
CA GLY A 108 18.79 -15.22 2.89
C GLY A 108 18.55 -16.37 1.90
N SER A 109 17.51 -16.24 1.08
CA SER A 109 17.21 -17.23 0.03
C SER A 109 18.32 -17.29 -1.02
N ALA A 110 18.87 -16.17 -1.47
CA ALA A 110 19.96 -16.13 -2.43
C ALA A 110 21.25 -16.79 -1.88
N ARG A 111 21.55 -16.61 -0.59
CA ARG A 111 22.70 -17.29 0.04
C ARG A 111 22.56 -18.80 0.07
N TRP A 112 21.33 -19.32 0.17
CA TRP A 112 21.07 -20.75 0.16
C TRP A 112 21.53 -21.40 -1.16
N TYR A 113 21.39 -20.70 -2.32
CA TYR A 113 21.80 -21.18 -3.64
C TYR A 113 23.31 -21.07 -3.88
N LYS A 114 24.03 -20.31 -3.05
CA LYS A 114 25.47 -20.11 -3.23
C LYS A 114 26.23 -21.39 -2.85
N GLY A 115 26.86 -22.03 -3.83
CA GLY A 115 27.68 -23.25 -3.64
C GLY A 115 26.93 -24.56 -3.66
N ARG A 116 25.64 -24.58 -4.08
CA ARG A 116 24.83 -25.78 -4.25
C ARG A 116 24.55 -26.04 -5.73
N ASP A 117 24.52 -27.32 -6.11
CA ASP A 117 24.13 -27.70 -7.46
C ASP A 117 22.60 -27.61 -7.60
N ARG A 118 22.15 -26.78 -8.53
CA ARG A 118 20.72 -26.49 -8.75
C ARG A 118 19.94 -27.68 -9.33
N SER A 119 20.64 -28.66 -9.85
CA SER A 119 20.03 -29.85 -10.47
C SER A 119 19.75 -30.98 -9.48
N GLU A 120 20.44 -31.02 -8.34
CA GLU A 120 20.36 -32.12 -7.37
C GLU A 120 19.61 -31.73 -6.07
N ASP A 121 19.71 -30.48 -5.63
CA ASP A 121 19.13 -30.00 -4.37
C ASP A 121 17.95 -29.05 -4.60
N ALA A 122 16.72 -29.57 -4.52
CA ALA A 122 15.53 -28.73 -4.50
C ALA A 122 15.39 -28.02 -3.14
N PRO A 123 15.12 -26.71 -3.12
CA PRO A 123 14.92 -25.97 -1.88
C PRO A 123 13.70 -26.48 -1.13
N LYS A 124 13.87 -26.72 0.19
CA LYS A 124 12.80 -27.17 1.07
C LYS A 124 12.44 -26.09 2.10
N GLY A 125 11.22 -26.15 2.62
CA GLY A 125 10.74 -25.23 3.65
C GLY A 125 10.53 -23.81 3.11
N PHE A 126 10.95 -22.80 3.88
CA PHE A 126 10.68 -21.40 3.58
C PHE A 126 11.33 -20.91 2.26
N VAL A 127 12.54 -21.36 1.97
CA VAL A 127 13.22 -20.99 0.71
C VAL A 127 12.46 -21.53 -0.50
N GLY A 128 11.96 -22.78 -0.42
CA GLY A 128 11.12 -23.37 -1.47
C GLY A 128 9.80 -22.61 -1.67
N LEU A 129 9.20 -22.10 -0.60
CA LEU A 129 8.00 -21.26 -0.69
C LEU A 129 8.30 -19.93 -1.39
N VAL A 130 9.40 -19.27 -1.05
CA VAL A 130 9.83 -18.02 -1.73
C VAL A 130 10.10 -18.29 -3.20
N GLU A 131 10.80 -19.39 -3.53
CA GLU A 131 11.06 -19.77 -4.92
C GLU A 131 9.76 -20.01 -5.70
N MET A 132 8.81 -20.74 -5.12
CA MET A 132 7.49 -20.98 -5.73
C MET A 132 6.79 -19.67 -6.11
N PHE A 133 6.77 -18.67 -5.21
CA PHE A 133 6.18 -17.37 -5.51
C PHE A 133 6.96 -16.61 -6.59
N VAL A 134 8.31 -16.63 -6.54
CA VAL A 134 9.14 -15.98 -7.55
C VAL A 134 8.91 -16.60 -8.92
N MET A 135 8.88 -17.94 -8.99
CA MET A 135 8.63 -18.66 -10.25
C MET A 135 7.21 -18.40 -10.77
N MET A 136 6.21 -18.46 -9.90
CA MET A 136 4.82 -18.14 -10.27
C MET A 136 4.72 -16.73 -10.88
N VAL A 137 5.26 -15.70 -10.23
CA VAL A 137 5.21 -14.33 -10.76
C VAL A 137 5.99 -14.20 -12.06
N ASN A 138 7.16 -14.85 -12.16
CA ASN A 138 7.99 -14.76 -13.35
C ASN A 138 7.40 -15.51 -14.54
N ASP A 139 6.91 -16.74 -14.33
CA ASP A 139 6.48 -17.63 -15.40
C ASP A 139 5.01 -17.41 -15.80
N ASP A 140 4.13 -17.08 -14.84
CA ASP A 140 2.70 -16.90 -15.09
C ASP A 140 2.34 -15.44 -15.43
N ILE A 141 3.14 -14.46 -14.96
CA ILE A 141 2.81 -13.05 -15.15
C ILE A 141 3.79 -12.35 -16.09
N ILE A 142 5.10 -12.38 -15.75
CA ILE A 142 6.08 -11.50 -16.41
C ILE A 142 6.39 -11.96 -17.82
N LYS A 143 6.78 -13.22 -17.97
CA LYS A 143 7.14 -13.80 -19.29
C LYS A 143 6.00 -13.74 -20.30
N PRO A 144 4.77 -14.16 -19.97
CA PRO A 144 3.65 -14.11 -20.91
C PRO A 144 3.25 -12.69 -21.30
N SER A 145 3.42 -11.71 -20.39
CA SER A 145 2.99 -10.34 -20.63
C SER A 145 4.00 -9.51 -21.43
N ILE A 146 5.30 -9.73 -21.22
CA ILE A 146 6.37 -8.90 -21.82
C ILE A 146 7.08 -9.64 -22.97
N GLY A 147 7.09 -10.96 -22.91
CA GLY A 147 7.82 -11.82 -23.84
C GLY A 147 9.15 -12.32 -23.30
N GLU A 148 9.53 -13.54 -23.68
CA GLU A 148 10.71 -14.23 -23.14
C GLU A 148 12.05 -13.53 -23.41
N ASP A 149 12.14 -12.76 -24.49
CA ASP A 149 13.38 -12.07 -24.86
C ASP A 149 13.58 -10.74 -24.12
N LYS A 150 12.50 -10.07 -23.71
CA LYS A 150 12.52 -8.69 -23.21
C LYS A 150 12.22 -8.53 -21.72
N TYR A 151 11.81 -9.60 -21.02
CA TYR A 151 11.34 -9.51 -19.63
C TYR A 151 12.44 -9.21 -18.59
N LYS A 152 13.69 -9.64 -18.88
CA LYS A 152 14.81 -9.63 -17.91
C LYS A 152 15.06 -8.28 -17.23
N PRO A 153 15.07 -7.12 -17.92
CA PRO A 153 15.31 -5.83 -17.26
C PRO A 153 14.12 -5.37 -16.40
N TYR A 154 12.90 -5.83 -16.68
CA TYR A 154 11.69 -5.42 -15.95
C TYR A 154 11.31 -6.36 -14.81
N ALA A 155 11.78 -7.62 -14.87
CA ALA A 155 11.48 -8.63 -13.86
C ALA A 155 11.84 -8.19 -12.42
N PRO A 156 13.01 -7.57 -12.13
CA PRO A 156 13.34 -7.13 -10.79
C PRO A 156 12.34 -6.10 -10.22
N PHE A 157 11.90 -5.16 -11.06
CA PHE A 157 10.90 -4.17 -10.64
C PHE A 157 9.56 -4.82 -10.33
N LEU A 158 9.05 -5.67 -11.22
CA LEU A 158 7.76 -6.32 -11.07
C LEU A 158 7.74 -7.29 -9.89
N LEU A 159 8.82 -8.07 -9.69
CA LEU A 159 8.98 -8.92 -8.52
C LEU A 159 9.01 -8.08 -7.23
N THR A 160 9.78 -6.98 -7.22
CA THR A 160 9.83 -6.08 -6.05
C THR A 160 8.46 -5.49 -5.75
N ALA A 161 7.72 -5.02 -6.75
CA ALA A 161 6.38 -4.50 -6.59
C ALA A 161 5.41 -5.54 -6.03
N PHE A 162 5.44 -6.78 -6.57
CA PHE A 162 4.62 -7.88 -6.07
C PHE A 162 4.87 -8.16 -4.60
N PHE A 163 6.12 -8.43 -4.24
CA PHE A 163 6.47 -8.78 -2.86
C PHE A 163 6.28 -7.61 -1.89
N PHE A 164 6.57 -6.39 -2.33
CA PHE A 164 6.32 -5.21 -1.51
C PHE A 164 4.84 -5.06 -1.18
N ILE A 165 3.96 -5.13 -2.17
CA ILE A 165 2.51 -5.04 -1.96
C ILE A 165 2.01 -6.22 -1.13
N PHE A 166 2.44 -7.45 -1.46
CA PHE A 166 2.00 -8.65 -0.76
C PHE A 166 2.40 -8.66 0.72
N ILE A 167 3.68 -8.40 1.02
CA ILE A 167 4.19 -8.39 2.39
C ILE A 167 3.60 -7.21 3.18
N THR A 168 3.45 -6.05 2.54
CA THR A 168 2.84 -4.89 3.19
C THR A 168 1.38 -5.16 3.56
N ASN A 169 0.61 -5.74 2.65
CA ASN A 169 -0.77 -6.13 2.91
C ASN A 169 -0.86 -7.19 4.00
N LEU A 170 0.01 -8.19 3.95
CA LEU A 170 0.05 -9.27 4.94
C LEU A 170 0.39 -8.73 6.35
N LEU A 171 1.37 -7.82 6.46
CA LEU A 171 1.68 -7.18 7.73
C LEU A 171 0.55 -6.24 8.20
N GLY A 172 -0.16 -5.60 7.29
CA GLY A 172 -1.33 -4.79 7.60
C GLY A 172 -2.45 -5.59 8.29
N LEU A 173 -2.61 -6.87 7.92
CA LEU A 173 -3.60 -7.77 8.52
C LEU A 173 -3.27 -8.18 9.97
N LEU A 174 -1.99 -8.11 10.36
CA LEU A 174 -1.57 -8.49 11.71
C LEU A 174 -1.89 -7.35 12.70
N PRO A 175 -2.78 -7.56 13.69
CA PRO A 175 -3.15 -6.51 14.65
C PRO A 175 -2.09 -6.25 15.72
N ILE A 176 -0.94 -6.90 15.64
CA ILE A 176 0.13 -6.88 16.65
C ILE A 176 1.39 -6.27 16.02
N PHE A 177 2.10 -5.42 16.78
CA PHE A 177 3.42 -4.94 16.38
C PHE A 177 4.34 -6.09 15.90
N PRO A 178 5.00 -6.01 14.76
CA PRO A 178 5.23 -4.85 13.88
C PRO A 178 4.19 -4.65 12.76
N GLY A 179 2.99 -5.20 12.90
CA GLY A 179 1.88 -5.03 11.96
C GLY A 179 0.89 -3.92 12.36
N GLY A 180 -0.26 -3.90 11.71
CA GLY A 180 -1.39 -3.01 12.04
C GLY A 180 -1.33 -1.60 11.42
N ALA A 181 -0.30 -1.26 10.64
CA ALA A 181 -0.35 -0.06 9.80
C ALA A 181 -0.92 -0.40 8.41
N ASN A 182 -1.86 0.41 7.96
CA ASN A 182 -2.50 0.21 6.65
C ASN A 182 -1.79 1.02 5.57
N VAL A 183 -0.55 0.64 5.27
CA VAL A 183 0.34 1.36 4.34
C VAL A 183 -0.26 1.48 2.94
N THR A 184 -0.83 0.40 2.42
CA THR A 184 -1.49 0.40 1.10
C THR A 184 -2.88 1.03 1.11
N GLY A 185 -3.47 1.24 2.29
CA GLY A 185 -4.62 2.10 2.51
C GLY A 185 -4.27 3.60 2.57
N ASN A 186 -2.99 3.96 2.47
CA ASN A 186 -2.55 5.33 2.32
C ASN A 186 -2.47 5.69 0.84
N ILE A 187 -3.32 6.64 0.41
CA ILE A 187 -3.44 7.04 -1.00
C ILE A 187 -2.12 7.58 -1.58
N THR A 188 -1.28 8.20 -0.75
CA THR A 188 0.01 8.74 -1.19
C THR A 188 0.97 7.63 -1.62
N ILE A 189 0.99 6.52 -0.88
CA ILE A 189 1.88 5.39 -1.15
C ILE A 189 1.41 4.63 -2.40
N THR A 190 0.11 4.38 -2.50
CA THR A 190 -0.47 3.73 -3.69
C THR A 190 -0.34 4.60 -4.94
N PHE A 191 -0.44 5.91 -4.79
CA PHE A 191 -0.15 6.86 -5.86
C PHE A 191 1.31 6.79 -6.30
N PHE A 192 2.26 6.75 -5.36
CA PHE A 192 3.68 6.62 -5.67
C PHE A 192 3.98 5.33 -6.44
N LEU A 193 3.43 4.19 -6.04
CA LEU A 193 3.57 2.92 -6.76
C LEU A 193 3.02 3.00 -8.19
N ALA A 194 1.85 3.64 -8.36
CA ALA A 194 1.25 3.84 -9.67
C ALA A 194 2.10 4.77 -10.55
N VAL A 195 2.67 5.82 -9.98
CA VAL A 195 3.60 6.73 -10.68
C VAL A 195 4.88 6.01 -11.08
N CYS A 196 5.44 5.14 -10.26
CA CYS A 196 6.60 4.30 -10.64
C CYS A 196 6.28 3.45 -11.88
N THR A 197 5.11 2.80 -11.91
CA THR A 197 4.66 2.05 -13.10
C THR A 197 4.49 2.96 -14.31
N LEU A 198 3.85 4.12 -14.15
CA LEU A 198 3.70 5.12 -15.20
C LEU A 198 5.05 5.53 -15.80
N LEU A 199 6.02 5.84 -14.94
CA LEU A 199 7.36 6.27 -15.37
C LEU A 199 8.07 5.17 -16.13
N ILE A 200 8.03 3.93 -15.65
CA ILE A 200 8.68 2.80 -16.31
C ILE A 200 8.05 2.55 -17.69
N VAL A 201 6.73 2.53 -17.77
CA VAL A 201 6.01 2.32 -19.05
C VAL A 201 6.36 3.43 -20.06
N ASN A 202 6.38 4.69 -19.64
CA ASN A 202 6.53 5.81 -20.57
C ASN A 202 8.00 6.17 -20.87
N ILE A 203 8.91 6.07 -19.88
CA ILE A 203 10.35 6.40 -20.12
C ILE A 203 11.02 5.31 -20.95
N PHE A 204 10.70 4.04 -20.68
CA PHE A 204 11.27 2.91 -21.41
C PHE A 204 10.42 2.47 -22.60
N GLY A 205 9.30 3.16 -22.88
CA GLY A 205 8.41 2.90 -24.00
C GLY A 205 9.14 3.01 -25.35
N SER A 206 8.86 2.07 -26.27
CA SER A 206 9.45 2.03 -27.62
C SER A 206 9.00 3.23 -28.47
N LYS A 207 9.74 3.48 -29.57
CA LYS A 207 9.33 4.52 -30.52
C LYS A 207 8.00 4.18 -31.21
N GLU A 208 7.74 2.89 -31.41
CA GLU A 208 6.48 2.38 -31.96
C GLU A 208 5.31 2.68 -31.02
N TYR A 209 5.49 2.49 -29.72
CA TYR A 209 4.48 2.82 -28.68
C TYR A 209 4.09 4.30 -28.76
N TRP A 210 5.07 5.23 -28.80
CA TRP A 210 4.79 6.65 -28.90
C TRP A 210 4.17 7.03 -30.24
N LYS A 211 4.60 6.36 -31.34
CA LYS A 211 3.99 6.55 -32.65
C LYS A 211 2.53 6.11 -32.66
N GLU A 212 2.20 5.00 -32.01
CA GLU A 212 0.85 4.48 -31.92
C GLU A 212 -0.07 5.41 -31.09
N ILE A 213 0.44 6.02 -30.02
CA ILE A 213 -0.29 7.00 -29.23
C ILE A 213 -0.61 8.26 -30.03
N PHE A 214 0.40 8.84 -30.71
CA PHE A 214 0.21 10.12 -31.43
C PHE A 214 -0.32 9.95 -32.85
N TRP A 215 -0.04 8.81 -33.47
CA TRP A 215 -0.43 8.52 -34.85
C TRP A 215 -0.89 7.08 -35.03
N PRO A 216 -2.02 6.68 -34.41
CA PRO A 216 -2.52 5.32 -34.52
C PRO A 216 -2.85 4.93 -35.95
N GLU A 217 -2.67 3.66 -36.32
CA GLU A 217 -3.01 3.09 -37.62
C GLU A 217 -4.52 2.84 -37.74
N VAL A 218 -5.33 3.91 -37.73
CA VAL A 218 -6.79 3.87 -37.89
C VAL A 218 -7.21 4.59 -39.17
N PRO A 219 -8.41 4.31 -39.71
CA PRO A 219 -8.95 4.95 -40.88
C PRO A 219 -8.95 6.48 -40.77
N THR A 220 -8.66 7.18 -41.90
CA THR A 220 -8.48 8.63 -41.95
C THR A 220 -9.68 9.44 -41.44
N TRP A 221 -10.88 8.92 -41.51
CA TRP A 221 -12.07 9.62 -41.02
C TRP A 221 -12.12 9.74 -39.48
N LEU A 222 -11.39 8.89 -38.76
CA LEU A 222 -11.24 8.98 -37.29
C LEU A 222 -10.09 9.93 -36.88
N LYS A 223 -9.23 10.32 -37.82
CA LYS A 223 -8.11 11.25 -37.58
C LYS A 223 -8.49 12.70 -37.84
N VAL A 224 -9.47 12.94 -38.72
CA VAL A 224 -9.87 14.30 -39.20
C VAL A 224 -11.41 14.37 -39.18
N PRO A 225 -12.05 15.42 -38.62
CA PRO A 225 -11.46 16.70 -38.20
C PRO A 225 -10.95 16.77 -36.77
N VAL A 226 -11.36 15.80 -35.89
CA VAL A 226 -10.92 15.78 -34.50
C VAL A 226 -10.10 14.51 -34.25
N PRO A 227 -8.86 14.61 -33.76
CA PRO A 227 -8.01 13.44 -33.50
C PRO A 227 -8.45 12.72 -32.20
N MET A 228 -9.63 12.08 -32.24
CA MET A 228 -10.24 11.44 -31.08
C MET A 228 -9.38 10.30 -30.51
N MET A 229 -8.77 9.47 -31.38
CA MET A 229 -7.98 8.34 -30.94
C MET A 229 -6.70 8.76 -30.17
N PRO A 230 -5.86 9.69 -30.67
CA PRO A 230 -4.74 10.18 -29.88
C PRO A 230 -5.13 10.78 -28.54
N VAL A 231 -6.27 11.46 -28.47
CA VAL A 231 -6.78 12.02 -27.22
C VAL A 231 -7.16 10.90 -26.22
N ILE A 232 -7.88 9.88 -26.69
CA ILE A 232 -8.26 8.73 -25.86
C ILE A 232 -7.03 7.98 -25.35
N GLU A 233 -6.04 7.72 -26.21
CA GLU A 233 -4.79 7.06 -25.82
C GLU A 233 -3.98 7.89 -24.82
N LEU A 234 -3.91 9.21 -25.03
CA LEU A 234 -3.24 10.11 -24.10
C LEU A 234 -3.92 10.10 -22.71
N PHE A 235 -5.25 10.13 -22.67
CA PHE A 235 -5.98 9.91 -21.41
C PHE A 235 -5.71 8.53 -20.81
N GLY A 236 -5.59 7.49 -21.65
CA GLY A 236 -5.27 6.13 -21.26
C GLY A 236 -3.96 6.02 -20.46
N ILE A 237 -2.94 6.80 -20.84
CA ILE A 237 -1.66 6.83 -20.11
C ILE A 237 -1.84 7.18 -18.63
N PHE A 238 -2.73 8.10 -18.31
CA PHE A 238 -3.00 8.55 -16.94
C PHE A 238 -4.04 7.69 -16.24
N THR A 239 -5.08 7.25 -16.95
CA THR A 239 -6.17 6.49 -16.32
C THR A 239 -5.75 5.08 -15.91
N LYS A 240 -4.82 4.43 -16.64
CA LYS A 240 -4.32 3.10 -16.31
C LYS A 240 -3.63 3.05 -14.93
N PRO A 241 -2.60 3.89 -14.63
CA PRO A 241 -2.00 3.95 -13.29
C PRO A 241 -2.98 4.45 -12.22
N PHE A 242 -3.87 5.39 -12.56
CA PHE A 242 -4.89 5.85 -11.63
C PHE A 242 -5.83 4.72 -11.20
N ALA A 243 -6.25 3.87 -12.14
CA ALA A 243 -7.06 2.70 -11.82
C ALA A 243 -6.32 1.69 -10.92
N LEU A 244 -4.99 1.49 -11.11
CA LEU A 244 -4.16 0.68 -10.22
C LEU A 244 -4.13 1.26 -8.80
N MET A 245 -3.90 2.57 -8.68
CA MET A 245 -3.89 3.28 -7.40
C MET A 245 -5.20 3.13 -6.65
N VAL A 246 -6.32 3.46 -7.29
CA VAL A 246 -7.66 3.41 -6.68
C VAL A 246 -8.02 2.00 -6.26
N ARG A 247 -7.71 0.99 -7.09
CA ARG A 247 -8.00 -0.41 -6.77
C ARG A 247 -7.23 -0.86 -5.52
N LEU A 248 -5.94 -0.58 -5.45
CA LEU A 248 -5.11 -0.96 -4.30
C LEU A 248 -5.59 -0.26 -3.02
N PHE A 249 -5.79 1.05 -3.08
CA PHE A 249 -6.29 1.85 -1.98
C PHE A 249 -7.68 1.40 -1.50
N ALA A 250 -8.65 1.28 -2.42
CA ALA A 250 -10.04 1.00 -2.06
C ALA A 250 -10.22 -0.39 -1.44
N ASN A 251 -9.53 -1.41 -1.97
CA ASN A 251 -9.61 -2.77 -1.43
C ASN A 251 -9.08 -2.85 -0.01
N MET A 252 -7.90 -2.27 0.25
CA MET A 252 -7.29 -2.34 1.59
C MET A 252 -8.04 -1.47 2.60
N MET A 253 -8.46 -0.27 2.20
CA MET A 253 -9.25 0.60 3.07
C MET A 253 -10.61 -0.01 3.40
N GLY A 254 -11.28 -0.60 2.39
CA GLY A 254 -12.57 -1.26 2.53
C GLY A 254 -12.51 -2.48 3.45
N GLY A 255 -11.52 -3.37 3.26
CA GLY A 255 -11.33 -4.57 4.06
C GLY A 255 -11.12 -4.23 5.54
N HIS A 256 -10.18 -3.35 5.85
CA HIS A 256 -9.94 -2.88 7.22
C HIS A 256 -11.18 -2.21 7.85
N ALA A 257 -11.92 -1.40 7.08
CA ALA A 257 -13.14 -0.78 7.57
C ALA A 257 -14.21 -1.81 7.99
N ILE A 258 -14.36 -2.88 7.21
CA ILE A 258 -15.33 -3.95 7.50
C ILE A 258 -14.92 -4.71 8.77
N ILE A 259 -13.65 -5.12 8.91
CA ILE A 259 -13.16 -5.84 10.08
C ILE A 259 -13.32 -5.01 11.35
N LEU A 260 -12.92 -3.74 11.31
CA LEU A 260 -13.07 -2.83 12.45
C LEU A 260 -14.55 -2.59 12.79
N SER A 261 -15.42 -2.48 11.79
CA SER A 261 -16.86 -2.32 12.01
C SER A 261 -17.47 -3.56 12.68
N LEU A 262 -17.09 -4.77 12.25
CA LEU A 262 -17.53 -6.02 12.88
C LEU A 262 -17.04 -6.12 14.33
N THR A 263 -15.81 -5.72 14.60
CA THR A 263 -15.25 -5.67 15.96
C THR A 263 -16.05 -4.70 16.83
N CYS A 264 -16.37 -3.51 16.32
CA CYS A 264 -17.21 -2.53 17.03
C CYS A 264 -18.61 -3.09 17.34
N VAL A 265 -19.22 -3.84 16.40
CA VAL A 265 -20.53 -4.49 16.62
C VAL A 265 -20.47 -5.45 17.81
N ILE A 266 -19.38 -6.25 17.96
CA ILE A 266 -19.21 -7.14 19.11
C ILE A 266 -19.24 -6.33 20.43
N PHE A 267 -18.49 -5.24 20.52
CA PHE A 267 -18.45 -4.41 21.72
C PHE A 267 -19.80 -3.73 22.04
N ILE A 268 -20.53 -3.29 21.03
CA ILE A 268 -21.85 -2.68 21.22
C ILE A 268 -22.87 -3.71 21.68
N THR A 269 -22.87 -4.90 21.08
CA THR A 269 -23.85 -5.96 21.39
C THR A 269 -23.65 -6.57 22.75
N CYS A 270 -22.43 -6.60 23.29
CA CYS A 270 -22.15 -7.02 24.66
C CYS A 270 -22.88 -6.17 25.71
N GLN A 271 -23.31 -4.95 25.39
CA GLN A 271 -24.06 -4.05 26.28
C GLN A 271 -25.57 -4.30 26.28
N LEU A 272 -26.12 -5.05 25.32
CA LEU A 272 -27.57 -5.26 25.13
C LEU A 272 -28.19 -6.37 26.01
N GLY A 273 -27.40 -7.01 26.89
CA GLY A 273 -27.82 -8.10 27.74
C GLY A 273 -27.19 -9.44 27.35
N PHE A 274 -27.06 -10.34 28.34
CA PHE A 274 -26.22 -11.55 28.22
C PHE A 274 -26.67 -12.47 27.06
N ALA A 275 -27.95 -12.77 26.92
CA ALA A 275 -28.43 -13.71 25.91
C ALA A 275 -28.31 -13.18 24.48
N ILE A 276 -28.71 -11.92 24.27
CA ILE A 276 -28.66 -11.26 22.96
C ILE A 276 -27.20 -10.93 22.61
N GLY A 277 -26.44 -10.43 23.58
CA GLY A 277 -25.05 -10.12 23.39
C GLY A 277 -24.20 -11.35 23.03
N ALA A 278 -24.40 -12.49 23.72
CA ALA A 278 -23.66 -13.71 23.46
C ALA A 278 -23.94 -14.27 22.04
N SER A 279 -25.21 -14.33 21.62
CA SER A 279 -25.55 -14.86 20.29
C SER A 279 -25.04 -13.97 19.15
N LEU A 280 -25.20 -12.65 19.24
CA LEU A 280 -24.71 -11.70 18.24
C LEU A 280 -23.17 -11.65 18.21
N SER A 281 -22.50 -11.70 19.36
CA SER A 281 -21.04 -11.78 19.43
C SER A 281 -20.49 -13.05 18.78
N PHE A 282 -21.16 -14.18 18.96
CA PHE A 282 -20.75 -15.45 18.33
C PHE A 282 -20.86 -15.36 16.80
N VAL A 283 -21.97 -14.83 16.26
CA VAL A 283 -22.14 -14.64 14.83
C VAL A 283 -21.11 -13.64 14.27
N SER A 284 -20.90 -12.52 14.96
CA SER A 284 -19.91 -11.53 14.56
C SER A 284 -18.47 -12.08 14.58
N PHE A 285 -18.16 -12.96 15.54
CA PHE A 285 -16.86 -13.63 15.62
C PHE A 285 -16.60 -14.55 14.42
N ILE A 286 -17.61 -15.36 14.03
CA ILE A 286 -17.52 -16.21 12.83
C ILE A 286 -17.34 -15.35 11.57
N LEU A 287 -18.12 -14.27 11.44
CA LEU A 287 -18.00 -13.34 10.32
C LEU A 287 -16.62 -12.68 10.30
N MET A 288 -16.05 -12.32 11.45
CA MET A 288 -14.73 -11.74 11.53
C MET A 288 -13.63 -12.69 11.05
N ILE A 289 -13.71 -13.98 11.42
CA ILE A 289 -12.77 -15.01 10.92
C ILE A 289 -12.92 -15.13 9.39
N PHE A 290 -14.13 -15.22 8.90
CA PHE A 290 -14.41 -15.31 7.47
C PHE A 290 -13.86 -14.08 6.70
N MET A 291 -14.09 -12.88 7.22
CA MET A 291 -13.57 -11.64 6.62
C MET A 291 -12.04 -11.58 6.64
N ASN A 292 -11.39 -12.03 7.72
CA ASN A 292 -9.91 -12.10 7.74
C ASN A 292 -9.36 -13.08 6.69
N CYS A 293 -10.03 -14.22 6.47
CA CYS A 293 -9.65 -15.16 5.40
C CYS A 293 -9.83 -14.54 4.02
N LEU A 294 -10.94 -13.81 3.80
CA LEU A 294 -11.17 -13.08 2.55
C LEU A 294 -10.13 -11.97 2.34
N GLU A 295 -9.80 -11.22 3.37
CA GLU A 295 -8.81 -10.14 3.28
C GLU A 295 -7.41 -10.67 2.98
N LEU A 296 -7.04 -11.82 3.54
CA LEU A 296 -5.80 -12.54 3.18
C LEU A 296 -5.78 -12.92 1.69
N LEU A 297 -6.90 -13.45 1.17
CA LEU A 297 -7.03 -13.78 -0.25
C LEU A 297 -6.94 -12.51 -1.12
N VAL A 298 -7.63 -11.45 -0.72
CA VAL A 298 -7.60 -10.16 -1.42
C VAL A 298 -6.21 -9.55 -1.40
N ALA A 299 -5.47 -9.66 -0.30
CA ALA A 299 -4.09 -9.19 -0.19
C ALA A 299 -3.18 -9.83 -1.25
N PHE A 300 -3.33 -11.13 -1.46
CA PHE A 300 -2.61 -11.87 -2.51
C PHE A 300 -3.06 -11.46 -3.91
N ILE A 301 -4.38 -11.51 -4.17
CA ILE A 301 -4.95 -11.15 -5.48
C ILE A 301 -4.58 -9.73 -5.86
N GLN A 302 -4.53 -8.81 -4.91
CA GLN A 302 -4.21 -7.42 -5.17
C GLN A 302 -2.75 -7.25 -5.63
N ALA A 303 -1.80 -7.94 -4.99
CA ALA A 303 -0.41 -7.95 -5.43
C ALA A 303 -0.28 -8.59 -6.83
N TYR A 304 -0.98 -9.69 -7.07
CA TYR A 304 -1.02 -10.39 -8.35
C TYR A 304 -1.56 -9.50 -9.48
N VAL A 305 -2.73 -8.90 -9.27
CA VAL A 305 -3.39 -8.05 -10.29
C VAL A 305 -2.61 -6.78 -10.57
N PHE A 306 -2.04 -6.14 -9.53
CA PHE A 306 -1.20 -4.96 -9.73
C PHE A 306 0.00 -5.28 -10.61
N THR A 307 0.70 -6.36 -10.30
CA THR A 307 1.89 -6.80 -11.04
C THR A 307 1.54 -7.24 -12.46
N MET A 308 0.45 -7.99 -12.62
CA MET A 308 -0.02 -8.43 -13.93
C MET A 308 -0.37 -7.24 -14.84
N LEU A 309 -1.15 -6.27 -14.34
CA LEU A 309 -1.50 -5.10 -15.15
C LEU A 309 -0.28 -4.23 -15.46
N SER A 310 0.64 -4.07 -14.49
CA SER A 310 1.91 -3.37 -14.74
C SER A 310 2.75 -4.09 -15.81
N ALA A 311 2.83 -5.41 -15.76
CA ALA A 311 3.54 -6.21 -16.77
C ALA A 311 2.90 -6.11 -18.16
N VAL A 312 1.56 -6.14 -18.24
CA VAL A 312 0.81 -5.95 -19.48
C VAL A 312 1.06 -4.55 -20.06
N PHE A 313 1.06 -3.50 -19.23
CA PHE A 313 1.32 -2.14 -19.70
C PHE A 313 2.77 -1.98 -20.22
N ILE A 314 3.74 -2.61 -19.56
CA ILE A 314 5.12 -2.66 -20.04
C ILE A 314 5.22 -3.44 -21.36
N GLY A 315 4.52 -4.57 -21.46
CA GLY A 315 4.49 -5.38 -22.67
C GLY A 315 3.89 -4.63 -23.87
N LEU A 316 2.81 -3.91 -23.67
CA LEU A 316 2.20 -3.06 -24.70
C LEU A 316 3.11 -1.90 -25.11
N ALA A 317 3.91 -1.37 -24.18
CA ALA A 317 4.90 -0.34 -24.50
C ALA A 317 6.10 -0.86 -25.31
N HIS A 318 6.26 -2.19 -25.41
CA HIS A 318 7.37 -2.85 -26.11
C HIS A 318 6.86 -3.95 -27.04
N PRO A 319 6.04 -3.62 -28.06
CA PRO A 319 5.51 -4.62 -28.98
C PRO A 319 6.64 -5.47 -29.57
N ALA A 320 6.45 -6.78 -29.66
CA ALA A 320 7.38 -7.64 -30.36
C ALA A 320 7.38 -7.27 -31.85
N HIS A 321 8.56 -7.03 -32.42
CA HIS A 321 8.67 -6.93 -33.86
C HIS A 321 8.22 -8.28 -34.45
N HIS A 322 7.02 -8.35 -34.99
CA HIS A 322 6.71 -9.38 -35.99
C HIS A 322 7.59 -9.07 -37.20
N SER A 323 8.76 -9.70 -37.28
CA SER A 323 9.51 -9.78 -38.53
C SER A 323 8.57 -10.40 -39.58
N LYS A 324 8.12 -9.55 -40.51
CA LYS A 324 7.51 -10.00 -41.75
C LYS A 324 8.56 -10.75 -42.58
#